data_b414394960d01626f6713a7bd40d6d5d
#
_entry.id   b414394960d01626f6713a7bd40d6d5d
#
_cell.length_a   1.000
_cell.length_b   1.000
_cell.length_c   1.000
_cell.angle_alpha   90.00
_cell.angle_beta   90.00
_cell.angle_gamma   90.00
#
_symmetry.space_group_name_H-M   'P 1'
#
loop_
_entity.id
_entity.type
_entity.pdbx_description
1 polymer ?
#
loop_
_entity_poly.entity_id
_entity_poly.type
_entity_poly.pdbx_seq_one_letter_code
_entity_poly.pdbx_strand_id
1 'polypeptide(L)'
;MGGLFGVLLLASATIGATPVQAEDIPFVRTVVARESPHCPCGKALGDLDGNGHLDAIVAGSDGPLVWYEGPGWTRSVLAPQGTTTQGGLAVGDLDRDGDLDVTVGTVWFQNPRRPGGKPTTAPWTAHRIGTGSGNHAVAIGDLDRDGKRDIVMRGETGSMVTLFRQQGPRTWLRRNLVLGAGTQGLALADLDKDGFLDIVAGGRWLRNPGGRILSNPWRRRNFGSWSPKAALAVGDLNRDGRPDVVMTVSEGEGRISWVENPPNPGRSLWKERVIDAGPLDSAQGVSLADLDRDGDLDVVTSETGGEGRLLVYLNGGLNTGRAARWSRQVLGTPALQDVRVADVGGDGDGDILGTLPLGKGPVELWENRLEPPVTGPDRILVFSKTTSFRHGSIEAGIAALRSLGSANDFVVDATEDAGQFTTANLGRYKAVVFLSTTGDVLNGEQQAAFMSYIRNGGGFVGIHAAADTEHGWPWYGGLVGAYFASHPEPAQARIRVESRDHPSTRTLPDPWTRFDEWYDFARNPRSRGVTVLLTLDETSYSGGRMGADHPIAWYHEYEGGRAWYTGGGHTDESFSEPAFLEHLLGGIRYAAGAR
;
A
#
# COMPACT_ATOMS: atom_id res chain seq x y z
N MET A 1 -25.62 71.63 30.63
CA MET A 1 -25.77 70.97 29.33
C MET A 1 -24.46 70.22 29.06
N GLY A 2 -24.41 69.00 29.42
CA GLY A 2 -23.21 68.15 29.24
C GLY A 2 -23.66 66.87 28.53
N GLY A 3 -23.18 66.68 27.31
CA GLY A 3 -23.47 65.51 26.52
C GLY A 3 -22.44 64.42 26.82
N LEU A 4 -22.89 63.24 27.29
CA LEU A 4 -22.11 62.02 27.39
C LEU A 4 -22.05 61.34 26.01
N PHE A 5 -20.87 61.17 25.46
CA PHE A 5 -20.61 60.25 24.36
C PHE A 5 -20.23 58.88 24.91
N GLY A 6 -21.12 57.91 24.74
CA GLY A 6 -20.80 56.51 25.02
C GLY A 6 -20.02 55.88 23.87
N VAL A 7 -18.80 55.40 24.16
CA VAL A 7 -18.02 54.62 23.23
C VAL A 7 -18.44 53.15 23.35
N LEU A 8 -19.01 52.61 22.28
CA LEU A 8 -19.35 51.17 22.17
C LEU A 8 -18.09 50.41 21.74
N LEU A 9 -17.49 49.65 22.66
CA LEU A 9 -16.42 48.70 22.34
C LEU A 9 -17.06 47.43 21.74
N LEU A 10 -16.88 47.25 20.44
CA LEU A 10 -17.12 45.98 19.76
C LEU A 10 -15.98 45.03 20.08
N ALA A 11 -16.23 44.04 20.93
CA ALA A 11 -15.33 42.91 21.14
C ALA A 11 -15.41 41.99 19.92
N SER A 12 -14.39 42.00 19.07
CA SER A 12 -14.20 41.00 18.03
C SER A 12 -13.81 39.67 18.69
N ALA A 13 -14.77 38.75 18.75
CA ALA A 13 -14.46 37.35 19.08
C ALA A 13 -13.67 36.73 17.91
N THR A 14 -12.36 36.59 18.07
CA THR A 14 -11.57 35.72 17.22
C THR A 14 -11.98 34.29 17.54
N ILE A 15 -12.75 33.69 16.62
CA ILE A 15 -12.97 32.23 16.60
C ILE A 15 -11.58 31.64 16.31
N GLY A 16 -10.92 31.18 17.36
CA GLY A 16 -9.72 30.36 17.22
C GLY A 16 -10.12 29.07 16.52
N ALA A 17 -9.63 28.87 15.30
CA ALA A 17 -9.72 27.57 14.67
C ALA A 17 -9.02 26.57 15.60
N THR A 18 -9.77 25.62 16.12
CA THR A 18 -9.20 24.43 16.78
C THR A 18 -8.26 23.77 15.76
N PRO A 19 -7.02 23.44 16.16
CA PRO A 19 -6.16 22.71 15.24
C PRO A 19 -6.84 21.38 14.93
N VAL A 20 -7.05 21.12 13.63
CA VAL A 20 -7.44 19.79 13.18
C VAL A 20 -6.30 18.87 13.62
N GLN A 21 -6.57 17.97 14.54
CA GLN A 21 -5.65 16.92 14.92
C GLN A 21 -5.59 16.01 13.70
N ALA A 22 -4.39 15.72 13.19
CA ALA A 22 -4.22 14.75 12.11
C ALA A 22 -4.90 13.45 12.56
N GLU A 23 -5.78 12.92 11.74
CA GLU A 23 -6.40 11.63 12.03
C GLU A 23 -5.31 10.55 11.99
N ASP A 24 -5.38 9.58 12.91
CA ASP A 24 -4.46 8.46 12.93
C ASP A 24 -4.59 7.65 11.63
N ILE A 25 -3.47 7.31 11.00
CA ILE A 25 -3.46 6.44 9.82
C ILE A 25 -3.94 5.04 10.23
N PRO A 26 -4.90 4.45 9.52
CA PRO A 26 -5.41 3.11 9.84
C PRO A 26 -4.45 2.02 9.35
N PHE A 27 -3.55 1.54 10.22
CA PHE A 27 -2.69 0.40 9.93
C PHE A 27 -3.32 -0.93 10.34
N VAL A 28 -3.21 -1.93 9.44
CA VAL A 28 -3.65 -3.31 9.71
C VAL A 28 -2.44 -4.23 9.77
N ARG A 29 -2.28 -4.93 10.90
CA ARG A 29 -1.19 -5.87 11.09
C ARG A 29 -1.47 -7.21 10.42
N THR A 30 -0.56 -7.63 9.54
CA THR A 30 -0.55 -8.94 8.87
C THR A 30 0.71 -9.72 9.25
N VAL A 31 0.59 -11.02 9.52
CA VAL A 31 1.72 -11.90 9.80
C VAL A 31 2.17 -12.54 8.48
N VAL A 32 3.25 -12.04 7.91
CA VAL A 32 3.92 -12.58 6.70
C VAL A 32 4.43 -14.00 6.96
N ALA A 33 5.07 -14.21 8.12
CA ALA A 33 5.52 -15.52 8.57
C ALA A 33 5.48 -15.60 10.10
N ARG A 34 5.11 -16.76 10.63
CA ARG A 34 5.06 -16.99 12.08
C ARG A 34 6.46 -17.12 12.70
N GLU A 35 7.42 -17.54 11.91
CA GLU A 35 8.82 -17.70 12.31
C GLU A 35 9.76 -17.11 11.25
N SER A 36 10.64 -16.21 11.68
CA SER A 36 11.76 -15.70 10.90
C SER A 36 12.99 -16.64 11.02
N PRO A 37 14.04 -16.46 10.22
CA PRO A 37 15.37 -16.98 10.54
C PRO A 37 15.80 -16.51 11.94
N HIS A 38 16.67 -17.28 12.60
CA HIS A 38 17.20 -16.89 13.91
C HIS A 38 17.97 -15.56 13.83
N CYS A 39 17.72 -14.64 14.75
CA CYS A 39 18.28 -13.27 14.74
C CYS A 39 18.08 -12.58 13.38
N PRO A 40 16.86 -12.21 12.97
CA PRO A 40 16.55 -11.70 11.63
C PRO A 40 17.00 -10.24 11.46
N CYS A 41 18.31 -10.02 11.54
CA CYS A 41 18.91 -8.70 11.57
C CYS A 41 18.94 -7.98 10.22
N GLY A 42 18.95 -8.71 9.10
CA GLY A 42 18.93 -8.14 7.74
C GLY A 42 17.57 -8.25 7.09
N LYS A 43 17.05 -7.13 6.57
CA LYS A 43 15.79 -7.08 5.83
C LYS A 43 15.89 -6.15 4.63
N ALA A 44 15.21 -6.52 3.55
CA ALA A 44 14.97 -5.66 2.40
C ALA A 44 13.61 -5.97 1.79
N LEU A 45 13.11 -5.03 1.02
CA LEU A 45 11.95 -5.17 0.15
C LEU A 45 12.40 -5.04 -1.31
N GLY A 46 11.85 -5.82 -2.22
CA GLY A 46 12.16 -5.76 -3.64
C GLY A 46 11.38 -6.83 -4.41
N ASP A 47 10.98 -6.54 -5.62
CA ASP A 47 10.32 -7.48 -6.53
C ASP A 47 11.39 -8.40 -7.16
N LEU A 48 11.61 -9.58 -6.56
CA LEU A 48 12.65 -10.52 -6.99
C LEU A 48 12.21 -11.37 -8.19
N ASP A 49 10.94 -11.58 -8.36
CA ASP A 49 10.39 -12.42 -9.43
C ASP A 49 9.77 -11.62 -10.59
N GLY A 50 9.72 -10.27 -10.47
CA GLY A 50 9.19 -9.37 -11.48
C GLY A 50 7.70 -9.52 -11.70
N ASN A 51 6.96 -9.91 -10.65
CA ASN A 51 5.51 -10.04 -10.69
C ASN A 51 4.79 -8.71 -10.45
N GLY A 52 5.52 -7.63 -10.15
CA GLY A 52 5.00 -6.31 -9.85
C GLY A 52 4.62 -6.09 -8.38
N HIS A 53 4.82 -7.07 -7.51
CA HIS A 53 4.63 -6.97 -6.08
C HIS A 53 5.96 -7.02 -5.34
N LEU A 54 6.06 -6.28 -4.24
CA LEU A 54 7.27 -6.33 -3.43
C LEU A 54 7.31 -7.62 -2.59
N ASP A 55 8.48 -8.22 -2.57
CA ASP A 55 8.81 -9.36 -1.75
C ASP A 55 9.52 -8.93 -0.47
N ALA A 56 9.43 -9.74 0.58
CA ALA A 56 10.18 -9.55 1.80
C ALA A 56 11.38 -10.51 1.85
N ILE A 57 12.57 -9.95 1.98
CA ILE A 57 13.83 -10.72 2.09
C ILE A 57 14.35 -10.58 3.51
N VAL A 58 14.62 -11.71 4.19
CA VAL A 58 15.07 -11.74 5.58
C VAL A 58 16.29 -12.63 5.72
N ALA A 59 17.36 -12.08 6.31
CA ALA A 59 18.57 -12.82 6.66
C ALA A 59 18.75 -12.86 8.17
N GLY A 60 19.01 -14.04 8.72
CA GLY A 60 19.40 -14.21 10.13
C GLY A 60 20.91 -14.34 10.28
N SER A 61 21.43 -14.04 11.48
CA SER A 61 22.87 -14.14 11.76
C SER A 61 23.42 -15.58 11.66
N ASP A 62 22.62 -16.57 11.99
CA ASP A 62 22.98 -18.00 12.01
C ASP A 62 21.94 -18.86 11.26
N GLY A 63 21.18 -18.27 10.36
CA GLY A 63 20.07 -18.91 9.67
C GLY A 63 20.15 -18.82 8.15
N PRO A 64 19.14 -19.34 7.46
CA PRO A 64 19.03 -19.21 6.02
C PRO A 64 18.73 -17.76 5.61
N LEU A 65 19.11 -17.42 4.37
CA LEU A 65 18.55 -16.29 3.66
C LEU A 65 17.19 -16.72 3.08
N VAL A 66 16.14 -16.03 3.45
CA VAL A 66 14.76 -16.38 3.13
C VAL A 66 14.11 -15.28 2.32
N TRP A 67 13.30 -15.68 1.37
CA TRP A 67 12.43 -14.88 0.55
C TRP A 67 10.97 -15.25 0.83
N TYR A 68 10.13 -14.26 1.03
CA TYR A 68 8.68 -14.37 1.12
C TYR A 68 8.09 -13.65 -0.09
N GLU A 69 7.55 -14.42 -1.05
CA GLU A 69 7.00 -13.93 -2.33
C GLU A 69 5.67 -13.19 -2.09
N GLY A 70 5.62 -11.92 -2.43
CA GLY A 70 4.41 -11.12 -2.38
C GLY A 70 3.45 -11.43 -3.55
N PRO A 71 2.13 -11.22 -3.37
CA PRO A 71 1.41 -10.87 -2.14
C PRO A 71 1.02 -12.08 -1.28
N GLY A 72 1.30 -13.30 -1.73
CA GLY A 72 0.87 -14.55 -1.09
C GLY A 72 1.77 -15.03 0.05
N TRP A 73 2.93 -14.40 0.22
CA TRP A 73 3.95 -14.68 1.24
C TRP A 73 4.48 -16.11 1.24
N THR A 74 4.56 -16.71 0.05
CA THR A 74 5.14 -18.03 -0.10
C THR A 74 6.62 -17.99 0.27
N ARG A 75 7.02 -18.85 1.23
CA ARG A 75 8.38 -18.88 1.75
C ARG A 75 9.30 -19.73 0.86
N SER A 76 10.41 -19.14 0.42
CA SER A 76 11.50 -19.81 -0.28
C SER A 76 12.86 -19.58 0.40
N VAL A 77 13.79 -20.53 0.27
CA VAL A 77 15.13 -20.42 0.83
C VAL A 77 16.10 -20.11 -0.31
N LEU A 78 16.65 -18.90 -0.32
CA LEU A 78 17.65 -18.48 -1.32
C LEU A 78 19.02 -19.08 -1.04
N ALA A 79 19.40 -19.16 0.25
CA ALA A 79 20.63 -19.80 0.70
C ALA A 79 20.38 -20.54 2.02
N PRO A 80 20.74 -21.84 2.12
CA PRO A 80 20.46 -22.66 3.31
C PRO A 80 21.29 -22.26 4.54
N GLN A 81 22.47 -21.69 4.33
CA GLN A 81 23.28 -21.09 5.38
C GLN A 81 23.41 -19.62 5.09
N GLY A 82 22.89 -18.80 5.99
CA GLY A 82 23.13 -17.37 5.99
C GLY A 82 24.62 -17.10 6.17
N THR A 83 25.04 -15.94 5.73
CA THR A 83 26.38 -15.46 6.04
C THR A 83 26.45 -15.20 7.54
N THR A 84 27.55 -15.50 8.18
CA THR A 84 27.83 -15.37 9.62
C THR A 84 27.85 -13.90 10.10
N THR A 85 26.85 -13.07 9.74
CA THR A 85 26.92 -11.62 9.88
C THR A 85 25.65 -11.02 10.43
N GLN A 86 25.81 -10.05 11.31
CA GLN A 86 24.75 -9.35 12.01
C GLN A 86 23.99 -8.34 11.11
N GLY A 87 23.70 -8.73 9.84
CA GLY A 87 22.51 -8.17 9.27
C GLY A 87 22.55 -7.11 8.20
N GLY A 88 23.66 -6.72 7.63
CA GLY A 88 23.61 -5.83 6.46
C GLY A 88 23.06 -6.56 5.22
N LEU A 89 21.84 -6.23 4.79
CA LEU A 89 21.19 -6.77 3.59
C LEU A 89 20.76 -5.62 2.68
N ALA A 90 20.97 -5.78 1.38
CA ALA A 90 20.49 -4.87 0.36
C ALA A 90 20.15 -5.64 -0.93
N VAL A 91 19.24 -5.10 -1.73
CA VAL A 91 18.87 -5.64 -3.05
C VAL A 91 19.28 -4.67 -4.16
N GLY A 92 19.64 -5.19 -5.31
CA GLY A 92 20.02 -4.40 -6.48
C GLY A 92 20.51 -5.28 -7.62
N ASP A 93 20.34 -4.86 -8.84
CA ASP A 93 20.84 -5.53 -10.04
C ASP A 93 22.39 -5.36 -10.12
N LEU A 94 23.12 -6.39 -9.68
CA LEU A 94 24.58 -6.36 -9.55
C LEU A 94 25.30 -6.89 -10.79
N ASP A 95 24.67 -7.72 -11.59
CA ASP A 95 25.29 -8.24 -12.82
C ASP A 95 24.71 -7.61 -14.10
N ARG A 96 23.72 -6.74 -13.94
CA ARG A 96 23.10 -5.94 -15.00
C ARG A 96 22.31 -6.79 -16.00
N ASP A 97 21.68 -7.84 -15.49
CA ASP A 97 20.77 -8.69 -16.27
C ASP A 97 19.30 -8.27 -16.18
N GLY A 98 19.01 -7.25 -15.36
CA GLY A 98 17.70 -6.65 -15.17
C GLY A 98 16.93 -7.23 -13.98
N ASP A 99 17.48 -8.21 -13.27
CA ASP A 99 16.86 -8.81 -12.10
C ASP A 99 17.50 -8.30 -10.81
N LEU A 100 16.75 -8.28 -9.72
CA LEU A 100 17.29 -7.86 -8.42
C LEU A 100 18.05 -9.03 -7.77
N ASP A 101 19.32 -8.80 -7.46
CA ASP A 101 20.17 -9.67 -6.67
C ASP A 101 20.10 -9.30 -5.18
N VAL A 102 20.54 -10.20 -4.32
CA VAL A 102 20.56 -10.00 -2.87
C VAL A 102 21.99 -9.97 -2.35
N THR A 103 22.37 -8.92 -1.65
CA THR A 103 23.67 -8.80 -0.97
C THR A 103 23.49 -8.98 0.53
N VAL A 104 24.24 -9.91 1.12
CA VAL A 104 24.34 -10.11 2.57
C VAL A 104 25.80 -10.02 2.97
N GLY A 105 26.18 -8.94 3.64
CA GLY A 105 27.56 -8.68 3.95
C GLY A 105 28.47 -8.73 2.72
N THR A 106 29.57 -9.50 2.78
CA THR A 106 30.58 -9.61 1.70
C THR A 106 30.27 -10.70 0.66
N VAL A 107 29.03 -11.15 0.59
CA VAL A 107 28.54 -12.12 -0.40
C VAL A 107 27.30 -11.55 -1.08
N TRP A 108 27.21 -11.70 -2.37
CA TRP A 108 25.96 -11.47 -3.08
C TRP A 108 25.46 -12.77 -3.73
N PHE A 109 24.15 -12.89 -3.82
CA PHE A 109 23.44 -14.05 -4.35
C PHE A 109 22.81 -13.63 -5.66
N GLN A 110 23.25 -14.27 -6.74
CA GLN A 110 22.77 -14.01 -8.08
C GLN A 110 21.36 -14.57 -8.25
N ASN A 111 20.44 -13.72 -8.67
CA ASN A 111 19.09 -14.13 -9.04
C ASN A 111 19.15 -15.00 -10.30
N PRO A 112 18.69 -16.26 -10.25
CA PRO A 112 18.73 -17.15 -11.39
C PRO A 112 17.62 -16.91 -12.41
N ARG A 113 16.81 -15.86 -12.22
CA ARG A 113 15.73 -15.51 -13.13
C ARG A 113 16.30 -15.25 -14.52
N ARG A 114 15.66 -15.82 -15.52
CA ARG A 114 15.85 -15.45 -16.92
C ARG A 114 14.69 -14.56 -17.34
N PRO A 115 14.85 -13.63 -18.31
CA PRO A 115 13.75 -12.81 -18.77
C PRO A 115 12.48 -13.65 -19.00
N GLY A 116 11.41 -13.34 -18.23
CA GLY A 116 10.13 -14.06 -18.28
C GLY A 116 10.03 -15.35 -17.45
N GLY A 117 11.02 -15.70 -16.60
CA GLY A 117 10.98 -16.86 -15.72
C GLY A 117 10.80 -16.48 -14.25
N LYS A 118 10.18 -17.36 -13.44
CA LYS A 118 10.22 -17.24 -11.97
C LYS A 118 11.58 -17.63 -11.45
N PRO A 119 12.11 -16.98 -10.38
CA PRO A 119 13.27 -17.49 -9.67
C PRO A 119 13.01 -18.93 -9.25
N THR A 120 13.96 -19.81 -9.50
CA THR A 120 13.78 -21.21 -9.09
C THR A 120 13.88 -21.29 -7.57
N THR A 121 13.18 -22.25 -6.96
CA THR A 121 13.30 -22.56 -5.53
C THR A 121 14.65 -23.18 -5.15
N ALA A 122 15.56 -23.33 -6.11
CA ALA A 122 16.92 -23.82 -5.88
C ALA A 122 17.79 -22.73 -5.20
N PRO A 123 18.78 -23.11 -4.39
CA PRO A 123 19.70 -22.14 -3.80
C PRO A 123 20.37 -21.27 -4.87
N TRP A 124 20.39 -19.96 -4.62
CA TRP A 124 21.00 -19.00 -5.54
C TRP A 124 22.54 -19.12 -5.53
N THR A 125 23.16 -18.79 -6.64
CA THR A 125 24.63 -18.85 -6.74
C THR A 125 25.25 -17.71 -5.92
N ALA A 126 26.09 -18.10 -4.96
CA ALA A 126 26.79 -17.15 -4.08
C ALA A 126 28.10 -16.68 -4.71
N HIS A 127 28.35 -15.39 -4.71
CA HIS A 127 29.57 -14.75 -5.20
C HIS A 127 30.20 -13.90 -4.10
N ARG A 128 31.48 -14.05 -3.87
CA ARG A 128 32.21 -13.27 -2.89
C ARG A 128 32.60 -11.91 -3.47
N ILE A 129 32.26 -10.83 -2.74
CA ILE A 129 32.65 -9.44 -3.09
C ILE A 129 34.10 -9.19 -2.63
N GLY A 130 34.46 -9.66 -1.45
CA GLY A 130 35.79 -9.45 -0.90
C GLY A 130 35.88 -9.84 0.56
N THR A 131 36.89 -9.34 1.25
CA THR A 131 37.02 -9.43 2.70
C THR A 131 36.79 -8.07 3.34
N GLY A 132 35.91 -7.96 4.30
CA GLY A 132 35.61 -6.74 5.05
C GLY A 132 35.35 -7.05 6.51
N SER A 133 35.62 -6.11 7.39
CA SER A 133 35.29 -6.22 8.80
C SER A 133 33.88 -5.64 9.02
N GLY A 134 32.99 -6.49 9.46
CA GLY A 134 31.66 -6.11 9.93
C GLY A 134 30.64 -5.88 8.82
N ASN A 135 29.47 -6.45 9.00
CA ASN A 135 28.41 -6.46 8.00
C ASN A 135 27.09 -6.00 8.64
N HIS A 136 27.14 -4.89 9.40
CA HIS A 136 25.98 -4.38 10.10
C HIS A 136 25.06 -3.56 9.18
N ALA A 137 25.63 -2.85 8.21
CA ALA A 137 24.87 -2.12 7.21
C ALA A 137 25.52 -2.24 5.82
N VAL A 138 24.69 -2.39 4.80
CA VAL A 138 25.07 -2.44 3.38
C VAL A 138 24.22 -1.46 2.60
N ALA A 139 24.86 -0.72 1.69
CA ALA A 139 24.17 0.15 0.75
C ALA A 139 24.75 -0.07 -0.67
N ILE A 140 23.89 -0.03 -1.67
CA ILE A 140 24.21 -0.24 -3.08
C ILE A 140 23.93 1.04 -3.85
N GLY A 141 24.86 1.50 -4.69
CA GLY A 141 24.69 2.68 -5.52
C GLY A 141 25.83 2.85 -6.50
N ASP A 142 25.63 3.60 -7.57
CA ASP A 142 26.64 3.99 -8.54
C ASP A 142 27.37 5.24 -8.04
N LEU A 143 28.51 5.08 -7.36
CA LEU A 143 29.22 6.18 -6.72
C LEU A 143 30.14 6.94 -7.68
N ASP A 144 30.58 6.33 -8.79
CA ASP A 144 31.48 6.97 -9.74
C ASP A 144 30.83 7.23 -11.11
N ARG A 145 29.53 6.97 -11.25
CA ARG A 145 28.72 7.17 -12.46
C ARG A 145 29.22 6.39 -13.67
N ASP A 146 29.77 5.20 -13.43
CA ASP A 146 30.18 4.29 -14.51
C ASP A 146 29.07 3.34 -14.96
N GLY A 147 27.87 3.47 -14.40
CA GLY A 147 26.70 2.67 -14.68
C GLY A 147 26.68 1.31 -13.99
N LYS A 148 27.63 1.03 -13.10
CA LYS A 148 27.66 -0.19 -12.28
C LYS A 148 27.32 0.12 -10.83
N ARG A 149 26.92 -0.91 -10.12
CA ARG A 149 26.51 -0.80 -8.73
C ARG A 149 27.67 -1.07 -7.79
N ASP A 150 28.17 -0.02 -7.15
CA ASP A 150 29.15 -0.14 -6.06
C ASP A 150 28.46 -0.54 -4.77
N ILE A 151 29.24 -1.10 -3.86
CA ILE A 151 28.74 -1.54 -2.55
C ILE A 151 29.53 -0.85 -1.45
N VAL A 152 28.81 -0.28 -0.49
CA VAL A 152 29.36 0.32 0.71
C VAL A 152 28.91 -0.50 1.91
N MET A 153 29.87 -0.89 2.74
CA MET A 153 29.61 -1.71 3.91
C MET A 153 30.14 -1.08 5.17
N ARG A 154 29.46 -1.36 6.25
CA ARG A 154 29.85 -0.91 7.56
C ARG A 154 29.67 -2.01 8.61
N GLY A 155 30.64 -2.10 9.54
CA GLY A 155 30.56 -2.99 10.69
C GLY A 155 30.04 -2.29 11.93
N GLU A 156 29.58 -3.08 12.89
CA GLU A 156 29.04 -2.61 14.15
C GLU A 156 30.07 -1.84 15.02
N THR A 157 31.32 -2.26 15.00
CA THR A 157 32.34 -1.78 15.95
C THR A 157 33.53 -1.09 15.30
N GLY A 158 33.45 -0.73 14.02
CA GLY A 158 34.58 -0.19 13.27
C GLY A 158 34.53 1.32 13.10
N SER A 159 35.71 1.96 13.08
CA SER A 159 35.86 3.37 12.65
C SER A 159 35.92 3.52 11.12
N MET A 160 35.64 2.48 10.36
CA MET A 160 35.80 2.43 8.92
C MET A 160 34.52 2.06 8.18
N VAL A 161 34.40 2.61 6.99
CA VAL A 161 33.47 2.18 5.95
C VAL A 161 34.29 1.49 4.87
N THR A 162 33.88 0.32 4.41
CA THR A 162 34.51 -0.37 3.30
C THR A 162 33.72 -0.12 2.02
N LEU A 163 34.36 0.47 1.03
CA LEU A 163 33.84 0.67 -0.31
C LEU A 163 34.35 -0.43 -1.22
N PHE A 164 33.48 -1.06 -1.98
CA PHE A 164 33.78 -1.97 -3.07
C PHE A 164 33.28 -1.38 -4.37
N ARG A 165 34.21 -0.89 -5.19
CA ARG A 165 33.92 -0.40 -6.54
C ARG A 165 33.80 -1.60 -7.49
N GLN A 166 32.71 -1.65 -8.21
CA GLN A 166 32.49 -2.72 -9.18
C GLN A 166 33.28 -2.49 -10.46
N GLN A 167 34.09 -3.43 -10.88
CA GLN A 167 34.73 -3.48 -12.19
C GLN A 167 33.95 -4.36 -13.18
N GLY A 168 33.31 -5.40 -12.68
CA GLY A 168 32.47 -6.33 -13.40
C GLY A 168 31.69 -7.17 -12.39
N PRO A 169 30.73 -8.00 -12.82
CA PRO A 169 29.81 -8.71 -11.91
C PRO A 169 30.49 -9.48 -10.78
N ARG A 170 31.71 -9.96 -11.02
CA ARG A 170 32.49 -10.78 -10.07
C ARG A 170 33.84 -10.16 -9.67
N THR A 171 34.08 -8.89 -10.05
CA THR A 171 35.36 -8.22 -9.84
C THR A 171 35.19 -6.89 -9.14
N TRP A 172 35.78 -6.76 -7.97
CA TRP A 172 35.63 -5.62 -7.10
C TRP A 172 36.98 -5.04 -6.66
N LEU A 173 37.07 -3.72 -6.62
CA LEU A 173 38.19 -2.99 -6.04
C LEU A 173 37.81 -2.45 -4.68
N ARG A 174 38.57 -2.79 -3.66
CA ARG A 174 38.29 -2.42 -2.27
C ARG A 174 39.02 -1.14 -1.85
N ARG A 175 38.33 -0.28 -1.10
CA ARG A 175 38.90 0.84 -0.37
C ARG A 175 38.29 0.96 1.03
N ASN A 176 39.15 1.17 2.04
CA ASN A 176 38.69 1.51 3.38
C ASN A 176 38.70 3.03 3.56
N LEU A 177 37.61 3.57 4.07
CA LEU A 177 37.46 5.00 4.39
C LEU A 177 37.35 5.14 5.91
N VAL A 178 38.15 6.08 6.48
CA VAL A 178 38.13 6.32 7.93
C VAL A 178 36.97 7.25 8.26
N LEU A 179 36.02 6.75 9.04
CA LEU A 179 34.87 7.50 9.50
C LEU A 179 35.10 8.12 10.89
N GLY A 180 35.89 7.48 11.76
CA GLY A 180 36.06 7.78 13.18
C GLY A 180 35.06 7.01 14.03
N ALA A 181 34.98 7.26 15.36
CA ALA A 181 34.30 6.41 16.35
C ALA A 181 33.02 5.72 15.84
N GLY A 182 32.87 4.44 16.21
CA GLY A 182 31.86 3.52 15.70
C GLY A 182 30.43 4.06 15.82
N THR A 183 29.69 3.99 14.75
CA THR A 183 28.28 4.39 14.67
C THR A 183 27.54 3.38 13.82
N GLN A 184 26.27 3.15 14.09
CA GLN A 184 25.37 2.37 13.22
C GLN A 184 24.77 3.29 12.14
N GLY A 185 24.02 2.74 11.23
CA GLY A 185 23.37 3.48 10.15
C GLY A 185 24.31 3.80 8.97
N LEU A 186 23.77 3.60 7.78
CA LEU A 186 24.44 3.85 6.51
C LEU A 186 23.41 4.20 5.45
N ALA A 187 23.64 5.30 4.75
CA ALA A 187 22.86 5.68 3.58
C ALA A 187 23.77 6.28 2.50
N LEU A 188 23.29 6.26 1.26
CA LEU A 188 23.88 6.93 0.12
C LEU A 188 22.94 8.02 -0.38
N ALA A 189 23.43 9.24 -0.51
CA ALA A 189 22.66 10.37 -1.05
C ALA A 189 23.60 11.45 -1.59
N ASP A 190 23.17 12.19 -2.59
CA ASP A 190 23.87 13.37 -3.10
C ASP A 190 23.49 14.58 -2.25
N LEU A 191 24.22 14.80 -1.15
CA LEU A 191 23.91 15.85 -0.17
C LEU A 191 24.25 17.27 -0.64
N ASP A 192 25.22 17.43 -1.51
CA ASP A 192 25.61 18.76 -2.02
C ASP A 192 25.21 19.01 -3.47
N LYS A 193 24.42 18.09 -4.05
CA LYS A 193 23.87 18.20 -5.40
C LYS A 193 24.92 18.35 -6.49
N ASP A 194 26.09 17.73 -6.28
CA ASP A 194 27.14 17.68 -7.30
C ASP A 194 26.95 16.51 -8.28
N GLY A 195 25.95 15.70 -8.04
CA GLY A 195 25.52 14.58 -8.86
C GLY A 195 26.19 13.26 -8.51
N PHE A 196 27.05 13.19 -7.52
CA PHE A 196 27.66 11.96 -7.04
C PHE A 196 27.10 11.57 -5.67
N LEU A 197 26.80 10.30 -5.49
CA LEU A 197 26.32 9.80 -4.21
C LEU A 197 27.41 9.91 -3.14
N ASP A 198 27.10 10.58 -2.05
CA ASP A 198 27.91 10.65 -0.85
C ASP A 198 27.60 9.49 0.09
N ILE A 199 28.45 9.30 1.11
CA ILE A 199 28.22 8.31 2.16
C ILE A 199 27.82 9.04 3.44
N VAL A 200 26.64 8.70 3.97
CA VAL A 200 26.14 9.18 5.25
C VAL A 200 26.20 8.05 6.25
N ALA A 201 26.88 8.24 7.34
CA ALA A 201 27.02 7.19 8.35
C ALA A 201 27.18 7.81 9.74
N GLY A 202 26.28 7.46 10.65
CA GLY A 202 26.34 7.76 12.06
C GLY A 202 26.72 9.21 12.44
N GLY A 203 25.91 10.16 12.00
CA GLY A 203 26.13 11.57 12.28
C GLY A 203 27.27 12.22 11.50
N ARG A 204 27.69 11.60 10.40
CA ARG A 204 28.79 12.07 9.56
C ARG A 204 28.49 11.94 8.08
N TRP A 205 29.06 12.88 7.33
CA TRP A 205 29.03 12.92 5.89
C TRP A 205 30.45 12.75 5.33
N LEU A 206 30.65 11.76 4.48
CA LEU A 206 31.82 11.58 3.63
C LEU A 206 31.46 12.05 2.23
N ARG A 207 31.93 13.25 1.88
CA ARG A 207 31.69 13.84 0.57
C ARG A 207 32.43 13.08 -0.52
N ASN A 208 31.73 12.70 -1.58
CA ASN A 208 32.28 12.04 -2.75
C ASN A 208 33.34 12.95 -3.43
N PRO A 209 34.51 12.42 -3.82
CA PRO A 209 35.55 13.19 -4.49
C PRO A 209 35.30 13.39 -6.00
N GLY A 210 34.07 13.36 -6.48
CA GLY A 210 33.70 13.58 -7.88
C GLY A 210 34.03 12.36 -8.76
N GLY A 211 33.58 11.16 -8.35
CA GLY A 211 33.71 9.91 -9.09
C GLY A 211 35.07 9.23 -9.02
N ARG A 212 36.13 9.89 -8.53
CA ARG A 212 37.45 9.26 -8.29
C ARG A 212 37.50 8.57 -6.94
N ILE A 213 36.53 7.68 -6.70
CA ILE A 213 36.21 7.11 -5.39
C ILE A 213 37.32 6.26 -4.78
N LEU A 214 38.22 5.70 -5.59
CA LEU A 214 39.35 4.88 -5.12
C LEU A 214 40.62 5.70 -4.83
N SER A 215 40.86 6.80 -5.53
CA SER A 215 42.14 7.52 -5.51
C SER A 215 42.10 8.82 -4.71
N ASN A 216 41.04 9.60 -4.86
CA ASN A 216 40.95 10.92 -4.25
C ASN A 216 40.46 10.87 -2.80
N PRO A 217 40.85 11.81 -1.93
CA PRO A 217 40.44 11.84 -0.54
C PRO A 217 38.96 12.18 -0.40
N TRP A 218 38.21 11.37 0.36
CA TRP A 218 36.87 11.66 0.81
C TRP A 218 36.92 12.67 1.96
N ARG A 219 36.23 13.79 1.81
CA ARG A 219 36.19 14.83 2.84
C ARG A 219 35.11 14.51 3.85
N ARG A 220 35.50 14.41 5.13
CA ARG A 220 34.59 14.12 6.23
C ARG A 220 34.06 15.41 6.87
N ARG A 221 32.77 15.42 7.20
CA ARG A 221 32.11 16.43 8.04
C ARG A 221 31.24 15.76 9.09
N ASN A 222 31.01 16.46 10.19
CA ASN A 222 30.13 16.02 11.27
C ASN A 222 28.85 16.84 11.25
N PHE A 223 27.71 16.21 11.51
CA PHE A 223 26.42 16.88 11.69
C PHE A 223 26.17 17.36 13.13
N GLY A 224 27.12 17.26 14.00
CA GLY A 224 27.00 17.56 15.42
C GLY A 224 27.48 16.41 16.28
N SER A 225 27.05 16.36 17.54
CA SER A 225 27.41 15.33 18.50
C SER A 225 26.27 14.32 18.65
N TRP A 226 26.34 13.25 17.87
CA TRP A 226 25.39 12.12 17.97
C TRP A 226 26.04 10.89 18.59
N SER A 227 25.19 10.03 19.20
CA SER A 227 25.63 8.73 19.72
C SER A 227 26.40 7.96 18.64
N PRO A 228 27.45 7.24 19.01
CA PRO A 228 28.13 6.31 18.10
C PRO A 228 27.19 5.26 17.50
N LYS A 229 26.07 5.01 18.13
CA LYS A 229 25.04 4.05 17.75
C LYS A 229 23.76 4.78 17.33
N ALA A 230 23.80 5.42 16.17
CA ALA A 230 22.65 6.11 15.59
C ALA A 230 22.18 5.42 14.32
N ALA A 231 20.90 5.00 14.26
CA ALA A 231 20.24 4.69 13.01
C ALA A 231 19.95 5.97 12.25
N LEU A 232 19.90 5.91 10.91
CA LEU A 232 19.66 7.08 10.07
C LEU A 232 18.90 6.75 8.80
N ALA A 233 18.19 7.77 8.30
CA ALA A 233 17.59 7.81 6.98
C ALA A 233 17.84 9.18 6.35
N VAL A 234 17.75 9.26 5.01
CA VAL A 234 18.02 10.50 4.26
C VAL A 234 16.84 10.79 3.33
N GLY A 235 16.33 12.02 3.37
CA GLY A 235 15.23 12.49 2.53
C GLY A 235 15.02 13.99 2.67
N ASP A 236 14.32 14.61 1.75
CA ASP A 236 13.98 16.04 1.79
C ASP A 236 12.72 16.25 2.64
N LEU A 237 12.91 16.52 3.94
CA LEU A 237 11.80 16.63 4.90
C LEU A 237 11.08 17.98 4.86
N ASN A 238 11.72 18.98 4.26
CA ASN A 238 11.20 20.35 4.25
C ASN A 238 10.85 20.85 2.84
N ARG A 239 10.91 19.98 1.84
CA ARG A 239 10.64 20.26 0.42
C ARG A 239 11.46 21.42 -0.15
N ASP A 240 12.67 21.62 0.35
CA ASP A 240 13.57 22.63 -0.19
C ASP A 240 14.48 22.11 -1.31
N GLY A 241 14.29 20.83 -1.64
CA GLY A 241 14.96 20.12 -2.69
C GLY A 241 16.33 19.61 -2.26
N ARG A 242 16.73 19.65 -1.01
CA ARG A 242 18.01 19.15 -0.48
C ARG A 242 17.75 17.99 0.48
N PRO A 243 18.44 16.86 0.33
CA PRO A 243 18.25 15.74 1.25
C PRO A 243 18.75 16.10 2.66
N ASP A 244 17.87 15.94 3.65
CA ASP A 244 18.15 16.06 5.08
C ASP A 244 18.51 14.70 5.67
N VAL A 245 18.96 14.66 6.93
CA VAL A 245 19.34 13.42 7.62
C VAL A 245 18.53 13.26 8.89
N VAL A 246 17.69 12.23 8.98
CA VAL A 246 17.01 11.84 10.22
C VAL A 246 17.89 10.88 11.00
N MET A 247 17.95 11.03 12.30
CA MET A 247 18.73 10.17 13.20
C MET A 247 17.98 9.85 14.47
N THR A 248 18.17 8.62 14.96
CA THR A 248 17.70 8.16 16.26
C THR A 248 18.76 7.34 16.97
N VAL A 249 18.64 7.17 18.29
CA VAL A 249 19.58 6.37 19.08
C VAL A 249 19.18 4.89 19.02
N SER A 250 20.02 4.08 18.40
CA SER A 250 19.74 2.65 18.17
C SER A 250 20.01 1.75 19.38
N GLU A 251 20.70 2.23 20.41
CA GLU A 251 20.91 1.54 21.67
C GLU A 251 20.90 2.51 22.85
N GLY A 252 20.09 2.17 23.86
CA GLY A 252 19.82 3.02 25.01
C GLY A 252 18.79 4.11 24.75
N GLU A 253 18.58 4.97 25.74
CA GLU A 253 17.60 6.05 25.65
C GLU A 253 18.10 7.25 24.86
N GLY A 254 17.22 7.86 24.07
CA GLY A 254 17.54 9.05 23.29
C GLY A 254 16.34 9.70 22.63
N ARG A 255 16.64 10.61 21.72
CA ARG A 255 15.67 11.36 20.92
C ARG A 255 15.68 10.94 19.46
N ILE A 256 14.68 11.36 18.74
CA ILE A 256 14.68 11.38 17.28
C ILE A 256 14.72 12.83 16.79
N SER A 257 15.61 13.11 15.86
CA SER A 257 15.79 14.43 15.26
C SER A 257 16.14 14.33 13.80
N TRP A 258 15.94 15.40 13.08
CA TRP A 258 16.49 15.56 11.74
C TRP A 258 17.48 16.73 11.69
N VAL A 259 18.45 16.65 10.82
CA VAL A 259 19.48 17.64 10.61
C VAL A 259 19.27 18.26 9.25
N GLU A 260 18.85 19.52 9.26
CA GLU A 260 18.51 20.30 8.07
C GLU A 260 19.75 20.58 7.21
N ASN A 261 19.69 20.23 5.93
CA ASN A 261 20.75 20.43 4.96
C ASN A 261 20.76 21.89 4.48
N PRO A 262 21.80 22.68 4.82
CA PRO A 262 21.85 24.07 4.43
C PRO A 262 22.17 24.26 2.92
N PRO A 263 21.88 25.43 2.33
CA PRO A 263 22.18 25.70 0.92
C PRO A 263 23.66 25.52 0.51
N ASN A 264 24.58 25.61 1.47
CA ASN A 264 26.00 25.37 1.28
C ASN A 264 26.50 24.32 2.29
N PRO A 265 26.15 23.02 2.11
CA PRO A 265 26.38 21.98 3.10
C PRO A 265 27.87 21.79 3.42
N GLY A 266 28.73 22.10 2.43
CA GLY A 266 30.18 22.07 2.57
C GLY A 266 30.78 23.15 3.46
N ARG A 267 30.07 24.22 3.81
CA ARG A 267 30.59 25.38 4.55
C ARG A 267 29.73 25.82 5.72
N SER A 268 28.40 25.69 5.60
CA SER A 268 27.43 26.10 6.61
C SER A 268 27.28 25.05 7.72
N LEU A 269 26.82 25.50 8.88
CA LEU A 269 26.42 24.59 9.96
C LEU A 269 25.08 23.96 9.63
N TRP A 270 24.98 22.68 9.83
CA TRP A 270 23.74 21.93 9.76
C TRP A 270 22.95 22.16 11.06
N LYS A 271 21.65 22.37 10.95
CA LYS A 271 20.79 22.68 12.07
C LYS A 271 20.01 21.46 12.50
N GLU A 272 20.21 21.04 13.74
CA GLU A 272 19.38 19.98 14.32
C GLU A 272 17.98 20.51 14.69
N ARG A 273 16.96 19.70 14.37
CA ARG A 273 15.57 19.92 14.72
C ARG A 273 15.03 18.66 15.36
N VAL A 274 14.55 18.78 16.59
CA VAL A 274 14.00 17.66 17.35
C VAL A 274 12.60 17.33 16.81
N ILE A 275 12.37 16.06 16.47
CA ILE A 275 11.06 15.51 16.12
C ILE A 275 10.35 15.10 17.41
N ASP A 276 11.02 14.27 18.24
CA ASP A 276 10.56 13.87 19.56
C ASP A 276 11.74 13.87 20.54
N ALA A 277 11.59 14.57 21.66
CA ALA A 277 12.62 14.65 22.68
C ALA A 277 12.81 13.32 23.44
N GLY A 278 11.88 12.39 23.29
CA GLY A 278 11.93 11.08 23.92
C GLY A 278 11.53 11.07 25.39
N PRO A 279 12.04 10.11 26.17
CA PRO A 279 13.02 9.11 25.75
C PRO A 279 12.43 8.02 24.85
N LEU A 280 13.15 7.71 23.78
CA LEU A 280 12.95 6.50 22.98
C LEU A 280 14.01 5.49 23.40
N ASP A 281 13.62 4.24 23.65
CA ASP A 281 14.57 3.21 24.09
C ASP A 281 14.94 2.28 22.93
N SER A 282 16.21 2.35 22.53
CA SER A 282 16.80 1.46 21.52
C SER A 282 16.02 1.47 20.20
N ALA A 283 15.80 2.65 19.64
CA ALA A 283 15.12 2.86 18.37
C ALA A 283 16.05 2.47 17.20
N GLN A 284 16.08 1.17 16.85
CA GLN A 284 17.12 0.56 16.02
C GLN A 284 16.98 0.82 14.51
N GLY A 285 15.82 1.19 14.03
CA GLY A 285 15.57 1.49 12.63
C GLY A 285 14.86 2.81 12.45
N VAL A 286 15.11 3.50 11.35
CA VAL A 286 14.34 4.66 10.91
C VAL A 286 14.13 4.57 9.40
N SER A 287 12.91 4.79 8.97
CA SER A 287 12.50 4.83 7.56
C SER A 287 11.69 6.09 7.27
N LEU A 288 11.72 6.53 6.02
CA LEU A 288 10.99 7.71 5.55
C LEU A 288 10.04 7.30 4.42
N ALA A 289 8.82 7.78 4.46
CA ALA A 289 7.84 7.70 3.39
C ALA A 289 6.78 8.79 3.58
N ASP A 290 6.05 9.13 2.54
CA ASP A 290 4.83 9.92 2.62
C ASP A 290 3.69 8.95 2.97
N LEU A 291 3.34 8.86 4.26
CA LEU A 291 2.39 7.87 4.77
C LEU A 291 0.94 8.35 4.72
N ASP A 292 0.73 9.66 4.83
CA ASP A 292 -0.61 10.28 4.81
C ASP A 292 -0.96 10.93 3.47
N ARG A 293 -0.06 10.79 2.49
CA ARG A 293 -0.22 11.27 1.11
C ARG A 293 -0.39 12.79 1.00
N ASP A 294 0.15 13.53 1.96
CA ASP A 294 0.19 15.00 1.91
C ASP A 294 1.40 15.54 1.11
N GLY A 295 2.30 14.61 0.73
CA GLY A 295 3.50 14.82 -0.06
C GLY A 295 4.72 15.18 0.79
N ASP A 296 4.62 15.33 2.11
CA ASP A 296 5.76 15.48 3.02
C ASP A 296 6.25 14.09 3.46
N LEU A 297 7.57 13.96 3.70
CA LEU A 297 8.11 12.70 4.21
C LEU A 297 7.86 12.58 5.71
N ASP A 298 7.23 11.48 6.10
CA ASP A 298 7.01 11.06 7.48
C ASP A 298 8.14 10.17 7.97
N VAL A 299 8.14 9.91 9.28
CA VAL A 299 9.19 9.11 9.91
C VAL A 299 8.59 7.93 10.65
N VAL A 300 9.10 6.73 10.34
CA VAL A 300 8.77 5.49 11.06
C VAL A 300 9.98 5.02 11.84
N THR A 301 9.77 4.66 13.11
CA THR A 301 10.79 4.00 13.93
C THR A 301 10.15 3.00 14.89
N SER A 302 10.93 2.06 15.40
CA SER A 302 10.48 1.11 16.41
C SER A 302 11.50 0.95 17.51
N GLU A 303 11.03 0.94 18.75
CA GLU A 303 11.83 0.63 19.92
C GLU A 303 11.98 -0.89 20.07
N THR A 304 13.17 -1.35 20.43
CA THR A 304 13.43 -2.74 20.82
C THR A 304 13.61 -2.90 22.32
N GLY A 305 13.75 -1.81 23.04
CA GLY A 305 13.75 -1.71 24.49
C GLY A 305 12.49 -1.05 25.03
N GLY A 306 12.41 -0.82 26.33
CA GLY A 306 11.30 -0.16 26.99
C GLY A 306 9.96 -0.85 26.74
N GLU A 307 8.99 -0.11 26.20
CA GLU A 307 7.66 -0.63 25.83
C GLU A 307 7.63 -1.33 24.47
N GLY A 308 8.70 -1.23 23.68
CA GLY A 308 8.78 -1.85 22.34
C GLY A 308 7.83 -1.23 21.33
N ARG A 309 7.60 0.09 21.38
CA ARG A 309 6.62 0.79 20.55
C ARG A 309 7.03 0.87 19.08
N LEU A 310 6.07 0.64 18.19
CA LEU A 310 6.15 1.01 16.77
C LEU A 310 5.52 2.40 16.61
N LEU A 311 6.31 3.36 16.13
CA LEU A 311 6.00 4.78 16.13
C LEU A 311 6.01 5.35 14.72
N VAL A 312 4.98 6.12 14.42
CA VAL A 312 4.88 6.95 13.21
C VAL A 312 4.87 8.41 13.66
N TYR A 313 5.65 9.25 12.99
CA TYR A 313 5.65 10.70 13.15
C TYR A 313 5.25 11.32 11.83
N LEU A 314 4.03 11.85 11.78
CA LEU A 314 3.51 12.55 10.61
C LEU A 314 4.05 13.99 10.56
N ASN A 315 4.56 14.36 9.42
CA ASN A 315 5.11 15.68 9.16
C ASN A 315 4.00 16.61 8.64
N GLY A 316 3.40 17.40 9.52
CA GLY A 316 2.31 18.32 9.15
C GLY A 316 2.74 19.54 8.32
N GLY A 317 3.85 19.43 7.60
CA GLY A 317 4.37 20.41 6.65
C GLY A 317 5.05 21.62 7.29
N LEU A 318 5.97 22.20 6.53
CA LEU A 318 6.61 23.48 6.85
C LEU A 318 5.86 24.64 6.17
N ASN A 319 4.61 24.89 6.53
CA ASN A 319 3.94 26.08 6.04
C ASN A 319 4.64 27.35 6.56
N THR A 320 5.42 27.97 5.68
CA THR A 320 5.89 29.36 5.74
C THR A 320 6.43 29.84 7.10
N GLY A 321 7.65 29.40 7.46
CA GLY A 321 8.42 30.02 8.54
C GLY A 321 8.09 29.57 9.97
N ARG A 322 7.28 28.53 10.16
CA ARG A 322 7.05 27.86 11.45
C ARG A 322 7.82 26.53 11.49
N ALA A 323 8.22 26.10 12.70
CA ALA A 323 8.79 24.76 12.89
C ALA A 323 7.80 23.68 12.43
N ALA A 324 8.32 22.62 11.79
CA ALA A 324 7.50 21.44 11.44
C ALA A 324 6.70 20.99 12.66
N ARG A 325 5.42 20.73 12.46
CA ARG A 325 4.57 20.14 13.49
C ARG A 325 4.54 18.65 13.24
N TRP A 326 5.15 17.91 14.13
CA TRP A 326 5.11 16.46 14.13
C TRP A 326 3.94 15.97 14.99
N SER A 327 3.09 15.14 14.44
CA SER A 327 2.12 14.36 15.21
C SER A 327 2.64 12.93 15.35
N ARG A 328 2.48 12.36 16.57
CA ARG A 328 2.97 11.02 16.88
C ARG A 328 1.81 10.05 17.03
N GLN A 329 1.86 8.96 16.26
CA GLN A 329 0.96 7.83 16.38
C GLN A 329 1.72 6.61 16.89
N VAL A 330 1.12 5.84 17.82
CA VAL A 330 1.64 4.57 18.33
C VAL A 330 0.81 3.45 17.73
N LEU A 331 1.40 2.66 16.85
CA LEU A 331 0.67 1.56 16.18
C LEU A 331 0.51 0.34 17.08
N GLY A 332 1.43 0.14 18.02
CA GLY A 332 1.44 -0.97 18.98
C GLY A 332 2.79 -1.15 19.64
N THR A 333 2.97 -2.26 20.34
CA THR A 333 4.20 -2.59 21.06
C THR A 333 4.84 -3.91 20.56
N PRO A 334 5.09 -4.05 19.25
CA PRO A 334 5.64 -5.30 18.68
C PRO A 334 7.15 -5.45 18.90
N ALA A 335 7.85 -4.42 19.38
CA ALA A 335 9.31 -4.39 19.55
C ALA A 335 10.09 -4.78 18.28
N LEU A 336 9.72 -4.20 17.12
CA LEU A 336 10.32 -4.54 15.83
C LEU A 336 11.74 -3.99 15.70
N GLN A 337 12.63 -4.79 15.13
CA GLN A 337 13.98 -4.36 14.79
C GLN A 337 14.04 -3.89 13.33
N ASP A 338 14.74 -2.77 13.07
CA ASP A 338 15.11 -2.31 11.73
C ASP A 338 13.93 -2.31 10.74
N VAL A 339 12.91 -1.49 11.05
CA VAL A 339 11.71 -1.35 10.21
C VAL A 339 12.05 -0.82 8.82
N ARG A 340 11.35 -1.33 7.81
CA ARG A 340 11.43 -0.91 6.41
C ARG A 340 10.05 -0.45 5.95
N VAL A 341 10.02 0.62 5.17
CA VAL A 341 8.78 1.15 4.58
C VAL A 341 8.87 1.08 3.07
N ALA A 342 7.83 0.55 2.44
CA ALA A 342 7.61 0.58 1.01
C ALA A 342 6.13 0.31 0.70
N ASP A 343 5.68 0.68 -0.48
CA ASP A 343 4.35 0.36 -1.00
C ASP A 343 4.29 -1.13 -1.38
N VAL A 344 3.97 -1.98 -0.40
CA VAL A 344 3.91 -3.44 -0.55
C VAL A 344 2.60 -3.86 -1.21
N GLY A 345 1.54 -3.12 -0.94
CA GLY A 345 0.20 -3.32 -1.51
C GLY A 345 0.10 -2.92 -2.98
N GLY A 346 0.97 -2.05 -3.46
CA GLY A 346 0.90 -1.45 -4.79
C GLY A 346 -0.24 -0.43 -4.93
N ASP A 347 -0.71 0.13 -3.81
CA ASP A 347 -1.83 1.08 -3.75
C ASP A 347 -1.38 2.54 -3.56
N GLY A 348 -0.06 2.76 -3.50
CA GLY A 348 0.60 4.06 -3.50
C GLY A 348 0.83 4.65 -2.12
N ASP A 349 0.71 3.86 -1.05
CA ASP A 349 1.09 4.26 0.30
C ASP A 349 2.22 3.41 0.89
N GLY A 350 2.76 3.85 2.02
CA GLY A 350 3.88 3.17 2.65
C GLY A 350 3.43 2.19 3.71
N ASP A 351 3.74 0.90 3.50
CA ASP A 351 3.56 -0.18 4.46
C ASP A 351 4.83 -0.42 5.27
N ILE A 352 4.70 -0.91 6.51
CA ILE A 352 5.82 -1.10 7.42
C ILE A 352 6.11 -2.59 7.60
N LEU A 353 7.29 -3.04 7.17
CA LEU A 353 7.80 -4.39 7.43
C LEU A 353 8.76 -4.39 8.62
N GLY A 354 8.62 -5.37 9.52
CA GLY A 354 9.53 -5.55 10.64
C GLY A 354 9.61 -6.98 11.15
N THR A 355 10.61 -7.24 12.00
CA THR A 355 10.82 -8.54 12.66
C THR A 355 11.23 -8.32 14.11
N LEU A 356 11.02 -9.29 14.97
CA LEU A 356 11.54 -9.24 16.34
C LEU A 356 13.07 -9.29 16.38
N PRO A 357 13.74 -8.62 17.34
CA PRO A 357 15.20 -8.47 17.36
C PRO A 357 15.97 -9.77 17.67
N LEU A 358 15.40 -10.66 18.45
CA LEU A 358 16.06 -11.87 18.93
C LEU A 358 15.17 -13.11 18.75
N GLY A 359 15.81 -14.27 18.50
CA GLY A 359 15.10 -15.53 18.38
C GLY A 359 14.48 -15.73 17.00
N LYS A 360 13.41 -16.54 16.95
CA LYS A 360 12.60 -16.83 15.77
C LYS A 360 11.20 -16.26 16.02
N GLY A 361 11.06 -14.96 15.81
CA GLY A 361 9.79 -14.27 15.92
C GLY A 361 9.06 -14.16 14.58
N PRO A 362 7.87 -13.58 14.56
CA PRO A 362 7.15 -13.34 13.31
C PRO A 362 7.86 -12.31 12.42
N VAL A 363 7.63 -12.43 11.13
CA VAL A 363 7.80 -11.35 10.16
C VAL A 363 6.45 -10.66 10.04
N GLU A 364 6.40 -9.38 10.31
CA GLU A 364 5.16 -8.62 10.37
C GLU A 364 5.14 -7.53 9.30
N LEU A 365 3.99 -7.40 8.63
CA LEU A 365 3.64 -6.29 7.77
C LEU A 365 2.52 -5.52 8.44
N TRP A 366 2.69 -4.21 8.54
CA TRP A 366 1.67 -3.26 8.97
C TRP A 366 1.25 -2.49 7.73
N GLU A 367 0.16 -2.93 7.14
CA GLU A 367 -0.39 -2.36 5.91
C GLU A 367 -1.09 -1.04 6.24
N ASN A 368 -0.68 0.00 5.57
CA ASN A 368 -1.37 1.28 5.57
C ASN A 368 -2.71 1.09 4.84
N ARG A 369 -3.79 1.53 5.42
CA ARG A 369 -5.14 1.44 4.86
C ARG A 369 -5.75 2.84 4.68
N LEU A 370 -4.87 3.83 4.50
CA LEU A 370 -5.31 5.16 4.20
C LEU A 370 -5.94 5.16 2.79
N GLU A 371 -7.24 5.42 2.74
CA GLU A 371 -7.92 5.59 1.45
C GLU A 371 -7.21 6.71 0.66
N PRO A 372 -6.83 6.47 -0.61
CA PRO A 372 -6.25 7.53 -1.42
C PRO A 372 -7.17 8.75 -1.38
N PRO A 373 -6.64 9.98 -1.24
CA PRO A 373 -7.46 11.17 -1.29
C PRO A 373 -8.24 11.16 -2.60
N VAL A 374 -9.58 11.17 -2.50
CA VAL A 374 -10.45 11.20 -3.67
C VAL A 374 -10.32 12.60 -4.28
N THR A 375 -9.28 12.78 -5.08
CA THR A 375 -9.09 14.00 -5.87
C THR A 375 -9.92 13.87 -7.16
N GLY A 376 -11.16 14.30 -7.10
CA GLY A 376 -12.09 14.22 -8.21
C GLY A 376 -13.38 13.47 -7.84
N PRO A 377 -14.36 13.43 -8.75
CA PRO A 377 -15.59 12.69 -8.52
C PRO A 377 -15.32 11.19 -8.41
N ASP A 378 -16.05 10.50 -7.54
CA ASP A 378 -16.02 9.03 -7.42
C ASP A 378 -16.09 8.36 -8.79
N ARG A 379 -15.36 7.28 -8.99
CA ARG A 379 -15.37 6.54 -10.26
C ARG A 379 -16.04 5.19 -10.08
N ILE A 380 -16.86 4.83 -11.05
CA ILE A 380 -17.58 3.54 -11.11
C ILE A 380 -17.19 2.86 -12.43
N LEU A 381 -16.75 1.61 -12.36
CA LEU A 381 -16.48 0.79 -13.54
C LEU A 381 -17.74 0.01 -13.90
N VAL A 382 -18.28 0.20 -15.09
CA VAL A 382 -19.39 -0.59 -15.62
C VAL A 382 -18.82 -1.62 -16.59
N PHE A 383 -18.91 -2.89 -16.24
CA PHE A 383 -18.46 -4.02 -17.03
C PHE A 383 -19.66 -4.77 -17.60
N SER A 384 -19.67 -4.95 -18.94
CA SER A 384 -20.81 -5.53 -19.66
C SER A 384 -20.40 -6.61 -20.67
N LYS A 385 -19.25 -7.25 -20.47
CA LYS A 385 -18.80 -8.35 -21.34
C LYS A 385 -19.74 -9.55 -21.22
N THR A 386 -20.06 -10.16 -22.36
CA THR A 386 -20.85 -11.38 -22.46
C THR A 386 -20.09 -12.44 -23.26
N THR A 387 -20.07 -13.66 -22.78
CA THR A 387 -19.56 -14.84 -23.50
C THR A 387 -20.68 -15.84 -23.83
N SER A 388 -21.90 -15.54 -23.38
CA SER A 388 -23.16 -16.24 -23.67
C SER A 388 -24.18 -15.26 -24.27
N PHE A 389 -25.39 -15.23 -23.77
CA PHE A 389 -26.44 -14.35 -24.29
C PHE A 389 -26.13 -12.87 -24.04
N ARG A 390 -26.27 -12.02 -25.07
CA ARG A 390 -26.12 -10.56 -24.93
C ARG A 390 -27.49 -9.89 -24.87
N HIS A 391 -27.77 -9.22 -23.74
CA HIS A 391 -29.01 -8.46 -23.56
C HIS A 391 -28.98 -7.16 -24.38
N GLY A 392 -30.12 -6.85 -25.01
CA GLY A 392 -30.28 -5.62 -25.82
C GLY A 392 -30.20 -4.35 -24.95
N SER A 393 -30.59 -4.44 -23.69
CA SER A 393 -30.66 -3.32 -22.74
C SER A 393 -29.29 -2.82 -22.21
N ILE A 394 -28.17 -3.44 -22.58
CA ILE A 394 -26.84 -3.05 -22.11
C ILE A 394 -26.53 -1.58 -22.45
N GLU A 395 -26.80 -1.16 -23.70
CA GLU A 395 -26.52 0.21 -24.14
C GLU A 395 -27.39 1.24 -23.43
N ALA A 396 -28.68 0.94 -23.22
CA ALA A 396 -29.59 1.77 -22.43
C ALA A 396 -29.12 1.86 -20.97
N GLY A 397 -28.67 0.75 -20.38
CA GLY A 397 -28.12 0.68 -19.04
C GLY A 397 -26.85 1.53 -18.88
N ILE A 398 -25.91 1.45 -19.81
CA ILE A 398 -24.69 2.27 -19.79
C ILE A 398 -25.06 3.76 -19.87
N ALA A 399 -25.97 4.14 -20.76
CA ALA A 399 -26.41 5.52 -20.92
C ALA A 399 -27.08 6.05 -19.66
N ALA A 400 -27.94 5.24 -19.03
CA ALA A 400 -28.62 5.58 -17.77
C ALA A 400 -27.61 5.76 -16.61
N LEU A 401 -26.64 4.83 -16.47
CA LEU A 401 -25.63 4.91 -15.42
C LEU A 401 -24.72 6.15 -15.60
N ARG A 402 -24.35 6.50 -16.84
CA ARG A 402 -23.63 7.75 -17.14
C ARG A 402 -24.43 8.99 -16.78
N SER A 403 -25.73 8.99 -17.07
CA SER A 403 -26.64 10.09 -16.70
C SER A 403 -26.76 10.22 -15.18
N LEU A 404 -26.89 9.10 -14.46
CA LEU A 404 -26.88 9.08 -13.00
C LEU A 404 -25.55 9.62 -12.46
N GLY A 405 -24.43 9.25 -13.04
CA GLY A 405 -23.11 9.77 -12.66
C GLY A 405 -23.02 11.27 -12.80
N SER A 406 -23.41 11.80 -13.97
CA SER A 406 -23.39 13.25 -14.23
C SER A 406 -24.31 14.06 -13.31
N ALA A 407 -25.42 13.46 -12.86
CA ALA A 407 -26.39 14.11 -11.97
C ALA A 407 -26.04 13.97 -10.48
N ASN A 408 -25.07 13.12 -10.11
CA ASN A 408 -24.78 12.76 -8.72
C ASN A 408 -23.27 12.74 -8.40
N ASP A 409 -22.48 13.50 -9.14
CA ASP A 409 -21.05 13.77 -8.91
C ASP A 409 -20.15 12.51 -8.92
N PHE A 410 -20.44 11.51 -9.78
CA PHE A 410 -19.53 10.41 -10.03
C PHE A 410 -19.31 10.15 -11.52
N VAL A 411 -18.14 9.62 -11.87
CA VAL A 411 -17.74 9.29 -13.26
C VAL A 411 -18.00 7.82 -13.54
N VAL A 412 -18.56 7.52 -14.72
CA VAL A 412 -18.81 6.15 -15.19
C VAL A 412 -17.92 5.82 -16.36
N ASP A 413 -17.01 4.86 -16.15
CA ASP A 413 -16.22 4.22 -17.19
C ASP A 413 -16.89 2.91 -17.58
N ALA A 414 -17.27 2.75 -18.85
CA ALA A 414 -17.90 1.52 -19.33
C ALA A 414 -16.93 0.75 -20.23
N THR A 415 -16.86 -0.58 -20.04
CA THR A 415 -15.96 -1.45 -20.79
C THR A 415 -16.53 -2.87 -20.95
N GLU A 416 -16.13 -3.55 -22.02
CA GLU A 416 -16.27 -5.00 -22.20
C GLU A 416 -14.89 -5.71 -22.16
N ASP A 417 -13.83 -4.92 -22.02
CA ASP A 417 -12.46 -5.44 -21.95
C ASP A 417 -12.14 -5.97 -20.55
N ALA A 418 -12.05 -7.29 -20.42
CA ALA A 418 -11.64 -7.94 -19.18
C ALA A 418 -10.18 -7.65 -18.78
N GLY A 419 -9.36 -7.14 -19.71
CA GLY A 419 -8.00 -6.66 -19.41
C GLY A 419 -7.97 -5.47 -18.43
N GLN A 420 -9.12 -4.82 -18.21
CA GLN A 420 -9.26 -3.78 -17.18
C GLN A 420 -9.29 -4.33 -15.74
N PHE A 421 -9.44 -5.65 -15.57
CA PHE A 421 -9.43 -6.28 -14.24
C PHE A 421 -7.98 -6.55 -13.81
N THR A 422 -7.28 -5.50 -13.45
CA THR A 422 -5.97 -5.51 -12.79
C THR A 422 -6.09 -4.81 -11.44
N THR A 423 -5.26 -5.19 -10.46
CA THR A 423 -5.27 -4.56 -9.12
C THR A 423 -5.11 -3.04 -9.22
N ALA A 424 -4.15 -2.57 -10.03
CA ALA A 424 -3.89 -1.14 -10.21
C ALA A 424 -5.07 -0.38 -10.84
N ASN A 425 -5.78 -0.97 -11.80
CA ASN A 425 -6.91 -0.28 -12.42
C ASN A 425 -8.16 -0.34 -11.55
N LEU A 426 -8.45 -1.50 -10.92
CA LEU A 426 -9.62 -1.65 -10.05
C LEU A 426 -9.56 -0.75 -8.83
N GLY A 427 -8.37 -0.50 -8.27
CA GLY A 427 -8.16 0.43 -7.14
C GLY A 427 -8.60 1.88 -7.42
N ARG A 428 -8.85 2.25 -8.68
CA ARG A 428 -9.35 3.58 -9.07
C ARG A 428 -10.86 3.74 -8.91
N TYR A 429 -11.58 2.66 -8.62
CA TYR A 429 -13.06 2.65 -8.63
C TYR A 429 -13.60 2.34 -7.25
N LYS A 430 -14.64 3.09 -6.85
CA LYS A 430 -15.39 2.86 -5.60
C LYS A 430 -16.33 1.67 -5.72
N ALA A 431 -16.86 1.41 -6.91
CA ALA A 431 -17.67 0.22 -7.20
C ALA A 431 -17.45 -0.28 -8.63
N VAL A 432 -17.60 -1.59 -8.80
CA VAL A 432 -17.63 -2.28 -10.10
C VAL A 432 -19.04 -2.80 -10.32
N VAL A 433 -19.65 -2.37 -11.42
CA VAL A 433 -21.01 -2.76 -11.84
C VAL A 433 -20.90 -3.85 -12.90
N PHE A 434 -21.43 -5.03 -12.65
CA PHE A 434 -21.66 -6.05 -13.67
C PHE A 434 -23.05 -5.81 -14.25
N LEU A 435 -23.10 -5.21 -15.44
CA LEU A 435 -24.33 -4.88 -16.14
C LEU A 435 -24.66 -5.96 -17.17
N SER A 436 -25.61 -6.82 -16.87
CA SER A 436 -26.09 -7.90 -17.75
C SER A 436 -24.96 -8.73 -18.35
N THR A 437 -23.89 -8.98 -17.60
CA THR A 437 -22.81 -9.89 -17.99
C THR A 437 -23.33 -11.33 -18.01
N THR A 438 -22.78 -12.19 -18.90
CA THR A 438 -23.19 -13.60 -19.02
C THR A 438 -22.01 -14.50 -19.34
N GLY A 439 -22.01 -15.72 -18.78
CA GLY A 439 -20.98 -16.73 -18.99
C GLY A 439 -19.65 -16.42 -18.28
N ASP A 440 -18.58 -17.13 -18.65
CA ASP A 440 -17.26 -16.94 -18.05
C ASP A 440 -16.54 -15.74 -18.71
N VAL A 441 -16.47 -14.62 -18.02
CA VAL A 441 -15.99 -13.34 -18.56
C VAL A 441 -14.60 -12.95 -18.11
N LEU A 442 -14.10 -13.56 -17.01
CA LEU A 442 -12.79 -13.31 -16.42
C LEU A 442 -11.90 -14.55 -16.43
N ASN A 443 -10.62 -14.40 -16.72
CA ASN A 443 -9.62 -15.44 -16.52
C ASN A 443 -9.13 -15.48 -15.05
N GLY A 444 -8.29 -16.46 -14.69
CA GLY A 444 -7.83 -16.65 -13.31
C GLY A 444 -7.06 -15.48 -12.72
N GLU A 445 -6.28 -14.74 -13.52
CA GLU A 445 -5.56 -13.54 -13.05
C GLU A 445 -6.52 -12.39 -12.79
N GLN A 446 -7.49 -12.20 -13.67
CA GLN A 446 -8.54 -11.19 -13.54
C GLN A 446 -9.47 -11.48 -12.36
N GLN A 447 -9.81 -12.75 -12.13
CA GLN A 447 -10.54 -13.22 -10.97
C GLN A 447 -9.78 -12.92 -9.67
N ALA A 448 -8.46 -13.19 -9.64
CA ALA A 448 -7.61 -12.88 -8.48
C ALA A 448 -7.56 -11.38 -8.19
N ALA A 449 -7.40 -10.54 -9.22
CA ALA A 449 -7.41 -9.09 -9.07
C ALA A 449 -8.76 -8.58 -8.54
N PHE A 450 -9.88 -9.13 -9.04
CA PHE A 450 -11.21 -8.75 -8.57
C PHE A 450 -11.49 -9.22 -7.14
N MET A 451 -11.05 -10.42 -6.76
CA MET A 451 -11.09 -10.88 -5.36
C MET A 451 -10.33 -9.93 -4.44
N SER A 452 -9.12 -9.54 -4.83
CA SER A 452 -8.29 -8.59 -4.07
C SER A 452 -9.00 -7.25 -3.91
N TYR A 453 -9.59 -6.71 -4.97
CA TYR A 453 -10.36 -5.47 -4.94
C TYR A 453 -11.52 -5.52 -3.94
N ILE A 454 -12.33 -6.60 -3.95
CA ILE A 454 -13.44 -6.78 -3.00
C ILE A 454 -12.92 -6.90 -1.55
N ARG A 455 -11.85 -7.71 -1.33
CA ARG A 455 -11.25 -7.88 0.00
C ARG A 455 -10.68 -6.59 0.58
N ASN A 456 -10.28 -5.67 -0.28
CA ASN A 456 -9.80 -4.33 0.08
C ASN A 456 -10.93 -3.29 0.23
N GLY A 457 -12.18 -3.72 0.41
CA GLY A 457 -13.33 -2.85 0.66
C GLY A 457 -14.06 -2.37 -0.58
N GLY A 458 -13.68 -2.82 -1.77
CA GLY A 458 -14.32 -2.47 -3.04
C GLY A 458 -15.79 -2.86 -3.11
N GLY A 459 -16.58 -2.09 -3.88
CA GLY A 459 -18.02 -2.31 -4.05
C GLY A 459 -18.36 -3.14 -5.27
N PHE A 460 -19.36 -4.02 -5.14
CA PHE A 460 -19.94 -4.78 -6.24
C PHE A 460 -21.41 -4.44 -6.44
N VAL A 461 -21.80 -4.19 -7.69
CA VAL A 461 -23.20 -4.01 -8.10
C VAL A 461 -23.51 -5.02 -9.21
N GLY A 462 -24.42 -5.92 -8.98
CA GLY A 462 -24.92 -6.85 -9.99
C GLY A 462 -26.28 -6.39 -10.52
N ILE A 463 -26.43 -6.28 -11.84
CA ILE A 463 -27.67 -5.92 -12.49
C ILE A 463 -28.08 -7.05 -13.44
N HIS A 464 -29.30 -7.56 -13.25
CA HIS A 464 -29.95 -8.56 -14.07
C HIS A 464 -29.08 -9.80 -14.29
N ALA A 465 -28.56 -10.02 -15.52
CA ALA A 465 -27.81 -11.21 -15.87
C ALA A 465 -26.41 -11.29 -15.22
N ALA A 466 -26.03 -10.34 -14.35
CA ALA A 466 -24.88 -10.54 -13.48
C ALA A 466 -25.00 -11.84 -12.64
N ALA A 467 -26.21 -12.35 -12.38
CA ALA A 467 -26.43 -13.65 -11.74
C ALA A 467 -26.19 -14.84 -12.67
N ASP A 468 -26.07 -14.63 -13.98
CA ASP A 468 -25.77 -15.65 -15.00
C ASP A 468 -24.30 -15.59 -15.46
N THR A 469 -23.43 -15.20 -14.56
CA THR A 469 -22.00 -14.96 -14.84
C THR A 469 -21.16 -15.86 -13.95
N GLU A 470 -20.01 -16.35 -14.46
CA GLU A 470 -18.97 -17.06 -13.69
C GLU A 470 -19.50 -18.28 -12.92
N HIS A 471 -20.34 -19.10 -13.52
CA HIS A 471 -20.92 -20.28 -12.88
C HIS A 471 -19.87 -21.28 -12.38
N GLY A 472 -18.71 -21.34 -13.04
CA GLY A 472 -17.56 -22.15 -12.65
C GLY A 472 -16.75 -21.62 -11.47
N TRP A 473 -17.07 -20.42 -10.98
CA TRP A 473 -16.33 -19.73 -9.93
C TRP A 473 -17.16 -19.54 -8.64
N PRO A 474 -17.11 -20.51 -7.67
CA PRO A 474 -17.95 -20.49 -6.47
C PRO A 474 -17.83 -19.23 -5.61
N TRP A 475 -16.67 -18.56 -5.65
CA TRP A 475 -16.44 -17.30 -4.94
C TRP A 475 -17.38 -16.20 -5.47
N TYR A 476 -17.49 -16.08 -6.82
CA TYR A 476 -18.41 -15.12 -7.43
C TYR A 476 -19.87 -15.42 -7.05
N GLY A 477 -20.26 -16.71 -6.99
CA GLY A 477 -21.58 -17.10 -6.52
C GLY A 477 -21.84 -16.70 -5.05
N GLY A 478 -20.78 -16.60 -4.24
CA GLY A 478 -20.84 -16.00 -2.89
C GLY A 478 -21.06 -14.50 -2.95
N LEU A 479 -20.33 -13.78 -3.82
CA LEU A 479 -20.41 -12.34 -3.98
C LEU A 479 -21.76 -11.87 -4.53
N VAL A 480 -22.26 -12.48 -5.62
CA VAL A 480 -23.55 -12.13 -6.22
C VAL A 480 -24.75 -12.59 -5.38
N GLY A 481 -24.56 -13.57 -4.51
CA GLY A 481 -25.56 -14.12 -3.58
C GLY A 481 -26.36 -15.29 -4.12
N ALA A 482 -26.74 -15.31 -5.39
CA ALA A 482 -27.41 -16.43 -6.04
C ALA A 482 -27.11 -16.45 -7.54
N TYR A 483 -27.07 -17.66 -8.12
CA TYR A 483 -26.99 -17.84 -9.56
C TYR A 483 -28.37 -17.96 -10.19
N PHE A 484 -28.50 -17.45 -11.41
CA PHE A 484 -29.65 -17.65 -12.27
C PHE A 484 -29.92 -19.13 -12.54
N ALA A 485 -31.17 -19.51 -12.64
CA ALA A 485 -31.61 -20.86 -12.99
C ALA A 485 -32.56 -20.91 -14.19
N SER A 486 -33.56 -20.05 -14.21
CA SER A 486 -34.55 -19.94 -15.28
C SER A 486 -35.32 -18.63 -15.18
N HIS A 487 -36.13 -18.34 -16.19
CA HIS A 487 -37.11 -17.26 -16.18
C HIS A 487 -38.36 -17.67 -16.98
N PRO A 488 -39.56 -17.17 -16.66
CA PRO A 488 -40.71 -17.20 -17.55
C PRO A 488 -40.58 -16.12 -18.63
N GLU A 489 -41.55 -16.06 -19.54
CA GLU A 489 -41.66 -14.93 -20.46
C GLU A 489 -41.75 -13.60 -19.67
N PRO A 490 -41.14 -12.51 -20.18
CA PRO A 490 -41.25 -11.19 -19.55
C PRO A 490 -42.70 -10.79 -19.28
N ALA A 491 -42.95 -10.29 -18.10
CA ALA A 491 -44.31 -10.03 -17.64
C ALA A 491 -44.38 -8.86 -16.65
N GLN A 492 -45.57 -8.29 -16.53
CA GLN A 492 -45.86 -7.35 -15.44
C GLN A 492 -46.00 -8.12 -14.12
N ALA A 493 -45.26 -7.72 -13.10
CA ALA A 493 -45.35 -8.31 -11.78
C ALA A 493 -45.42 -7.25 -10.68
N ARG A 494 -45.92 -7.65 -9.51
CA ARG A 494 -45.92 -6.85 -8.30
C ARG A 494 -44.67 -7.20 -7.46
N ILE A 495 -43.96 -6.15 -7.04
CA ILE A 495 -42.81 -6.23 -6.17
C ILE A 495 -43.20 -5.65 -4.81
N ARG A 496 -42.80 -6.31 -3.73
CA ARG A 496 -42.95 -5.84 -2.35
C ARG A 496 -41.60 -5.33 -1.83
N VAL A 497 -41.64 -4.23 -1.11
CA VAL A 497 -40.47 -3.66 -0.44
C VAL A 497 -40.35 -4.25 0.96
N GLU A 498 -39.29 -5.01 1.25
CA GLU A 498 -39.09 -5.62 2.57
C GLU A 498 -38.46 -4.66 3.57
N SER A 499 -37.59 -3.76 3.12
CA SER A 499 -36.97 -2.74 3.97
C SER A 499 -36.85 -1.41 3.24
N ARG A 500 -37.15 -0.32 3.97
CA ARG A 500 -36.97 1.05 3.49
C ARG A 500 -35.76 1.76 4.10
N ASP A 501 -35.00 1.04 4.91
CA ASP A 501 -33.78 1.59 5.55
C ASP A 501 -32.61 1.69 4.57
N HIS A 502 -32.65 0.88 3.50
CA HIS A 502 -31.59 0.89 2.49
C HIS A 502 -31.81 2.01 1.46
N PRO A 503 -30.74 2.72 1.02
CA PRO A 503 -30.84 3.83 0.05
C PRO A 503 -31.59 3.45 -1.23
N SER A 504 -31.45 2.23 -1.73
CA SER A 504 -32.06 1.78 -2.99
C SER A 504 -33.56 1.50 -2.91
N THR A 505 -34.15 1.49 -1.72
CA THR A 505 -35.57 1.14 -1.54
C THR A 505 -36.39 2.20 -0.83
N ARG A 506 -35.72 3.26 -0.33
CA ARG A 506 -36.35 4.29 0.53
C ARG A 506 -37.55 4.98 -0.11
N THR A 507 -37.48 5.22 -1.40
CA THR A 507 -38.46 6.01 -2.18
C THR A 507 -39.36 5.17 -3.07
N LEU A 508 -39.13 3.84 -3.15
CA LEU A 508 -39.87 2.96 -4.03
C LEU A 508 -41.37 2.88 -3.69
N PRO A 509 -42.27 2.77 -4.69
CA PRO A 509 -43.66 2.38 -4.45
C PRO A 509 -43.76 1.01 -3.75
N ASP A 510 -44.85 0.80 -3.00
CA ASP A 510 -45.13 -0.50 -2.39
C ASP A 510 -46.66 -0.74 -2.35
N PRO A 511 -47.15 -1.69 -3.14
CA PRO A 511 -46.44 -2.51 -4.12
C PRO A 511 -45.91 -1.71 -5.32
N TRP A 512 -44.73 -2.10 -5.82
CA TRP A 512 -44.16 -1.56 -7.04
C TRP A 512 -44.52 -2.49 -8.22
N THR A 513 -45.34 -2.03 -9.14
CA THR A 513 -45.76 -2.83 -10.31
C THR A 513 -45.01 -2.38 -11.53
N ARG A 514 -44.27 -3.30 -12.16
CA ARG A 514 -43.48 -3.01 -13.36
C ARG A 514 -43.36 -4.23 -14.27
N PHE A 515 -43.01 -4.02 -15.54
CA PHE A 515 -42.74 -5.04 -16.53
C PHE A 515 -41.24 -5.30 -16.61
N ASP A 516 -40.84 -6.58 -16.52
CA ASP A 516 -39.44 -6.99 -16.69
C ASP A 516 -39.37 -8.51 -16.94
N GLU A 517 -38.17 -9.06 -17.10
CA GLU A 517 -37.89 -10.49 -17.06
C GLU A 517 -37.55 -10.89 -15.63
N TRP A 518 -38.30 -11.86 -15.09
CA TRP A 518 -38.18 -12.23 -13.67
C TRP A 518 -37.40 -13.52 -13.51
N TYR A 519 -36.19 -13.43 -12.94
CA TYR A 519 -35.29 -14.57 -12.74
C TYR A 519 -35.72 -15.43 -11.56
N ASP A 520 -35.81 -16.73 -11.79
CA ASP A 520 -35.72 -17.75 -10.74
C ASP A 520 -34.23 -18.05 -10.47
N PHE A 521 -33.90 -18.23 -9.23
CA PHE A 521 -32.53 -18.49 -8.83
C PHE A 521 -32.34 -19.96 -8.44
N ALA A 522 -31.15 -20.52 -8.71
CA ALA A 522 -30.77 -21.89 -8.40
C ALA A 522 -30.88 -22.19 -6.89
N ARG A 523 -30.87 -21.16 -6.07
CA ARG A 523 -30.99 -21.22 -4.61
C ARG A 523 -31.54 -19.89 -4.09
N ASN A 524 -32.46 -19.96 -3.10
CA ASN A 524 -32.92 -18.74 -2.45
C ASN A 524 -31.73 -18.03 -1.77
N PRO A 525 -31.45 -16.75 -2.10
CA PRO A 525 -30.29 -16.01 -1.61
C PRO A 525 -30.29 -15.81 -0.08
N ARG A 526 -31.45 -15.86 0.59
CA ARG A 526 -31.50 -15.80 2.06
C ARG A 526 -30.67 -16.90 2.72
N SER A 527 -30.53 -18.05 2.07
CA SER A 527 -29.71 -19.17 2.56
C SER A 527 -28.21 -18.86 2.62
N ARG A 528 -27.79 -17.73 1.99
CA ARG A 528 -26.44 -17.22 1.99
C ARG A 528 -26.20 -16.08 2.98
N GLY A 529 -27.22 -15.71 3.76
CA GLY A 529 -27.12 -14.63 4.75
C GLY A 529 -27.21 -13.22 4.18
N VAL A 530 -27.70 -13.07 2.94
CA VAL A 530 -27.95 -11.75 2.37
C VAL A 530 -29.18 -11.09 3.02
N THR A 531 -29.19 -9.76 3.04
CA THR A 531 -30.38 -8.98 3.42
C THR A 531 -31.22 -8.69 2.19
N VAL A 532 -32.42 -9.26 2.14
CA VAL A 532 -33.35 -9.07 1.02
C VAL A 532 -34.01 -7.71 1.11
N LEU A 533 -34.09 -7.03 -0.01
CA LEU A 533 -34.66 -5.68 -0.18
C LEU A 533 -36.02 -5.73 -0.86
N LEU A 534 -36.15 -6.55 -1.90
CA LEU A 534 -37.34 -6.66 -2.73
C LEU A 534 -37.69 -8.11 -2.97
N THR A 535 -38.99 -8.43 -2.95
CA THR A 535 -39.55 -9.75 -3.29
C THR A 535 -40.62 -9.63 -4.35
N LEU A 536 -40.68 -10.62 -5.25
CA LEU A 536 -41.75 -10.75 -6.24
C LEU A 536 -42.98 -11.43 -5.62
N ASP A 537 -44.15 -10.96 -5.98
CA ASP A 537 -45.41 -11.62 -5.71
C ASP A 537 -45.76 -12.52 -6.91
N GLU A 538 -45.39 -13.82 -6.81
CA GLU A 538 -45.64 -14.78 -7.89
C GLU A 538 -47.13 -15.00 -8.20
N THR A 539 -48.07 -14.55 -7.34
CA THR A 539 -49.50 -14.56 -7.65
C THR A 539 -49.90 -13.51 -8.67
N SER A 540 -48.99 -12.55 -8.99
CA SER A 540 -49.25 -11.45 -9.91
C SER A 540 -48.83 -11.72 -11.35
N TYR A 541 -48.07 -12.80 -11.60
CA TYR A 541 -47.63 -13.22 -12.93
C TYR A 541 -47.58 -14.75 -13.03
N SER A 542 -47.24 -15.31 -14.19
CA SER A 542 -47.24 -16.77 -14.40
C SER A 542 -45.81 -17.26 -14.68
N GLY A 543 -45.46 -18.45 -14.17
CA GLY A 543 -44.23 -19.15 -14.52
C GLY A 543 -43.10 -19.06 -13.51
N GLY A 544 -43.24 -18.28 -12.44
CA GLY A 544 -42.27 -18.23 -11.32
C GLY A 544 -42.15 -19.57 -10.62
N ARG A 545 -40.97 -19.89 -10.08
CA ARG A 545 -40.65 -21.18 -9.45
C ARG A 545 -40.04 -21.06 -8.07
N MET A 546 -39.95 -19.88 -7.51
CA MET A 546 -39.41 -19.62 -6.17
C MET A 546 -40.52 -19.69 -5.09
N GLY A 547 -41.79 -19.62 -5.49
CA GLY A 547 -42.96 -19.73 -4.60
C GLY A 547 -43.23 -18.44 -3.81
N ALA A 548 -43.67 -18.62 -2.55
CA ALA A 548 -44.09 -17.49 -1.72
C ALA A 548 -42.94 -16.58 -1.25
N ASP A 549 -41.70 -17.01 -1.34
CA ASP A 549 -40.49 -16.23 -0.99
C ASP A 549 -39.55 -16.15 -2.18
N HIS A 550 -39.77 -15.13 -3.02
CA HIS A 550 -39.05 -14.89 -4.25
C HIS A 550 -38.25 -13.58 -4.17
N PRO A 551 -37.05 -13.56 -3.55
CA PRO A 551 -36.17 -12.40 -3.53
C PRO A 551 -35.75 -12.00 -4.94
N ILE A 552 -35.77 -10.68 -5.25
CA ILE A 552 -35.35 -10.15 -6.54
C ILE A 552 -34.31 -9.03 -6.41
N ALA A 553 -34.09 -8.49 -5.22
CA ALA A 553 -32.98 -7.60 -4.90
C ALA A 553 -32.52 -7.80 -3.47
N TRP A 554 -31.21 -7.72 -3.26
CA TRP A 554 -30.58 -7.90 -1.95
C TRP A 554 -29.21 -7.22 -1.86
N TYR A 555 -28.66 -7.16 -0.64
CA TYR A 555 -27.31 -6.72 -0.37
C TYR A 555 -26.69 -7.51 0.76
N HIS A 556 -25.35 -7.47 0.85
CA HIS A 556 -24.59 -8.02 1.98
C HIS A 556 -23.14 -7.49 1.97
N GLU A 557 -22.45 -7.64 3.07
CA GLU A 557 -21.01 -7.54 3.12
C GLU A 557 -20.39 -8.88 2.72
N TYR A 558 -19.34 -8.84 1.90
CA TYR A 558 -18.69 -10.04 1.41
C TYR A 558 -17.17 -9.87 1.41
N GLU A 559 -16.46 -10.65 2.22
CA GLU A 559 -15.00 -10.66 2.36
C GLU A 559 -14.35 -9.25 2.50
N GLY A 560 -15.00 -8.32 3.17
CA GLY A 560 -14.53 -6.95 3.38
C GLY A 560 -15.15 -5.92 2.44
N GLY A 561 -15.71 -6.32 1.31
CA GLY A 561 -16.43 -5.46 0.37
C GLY A 561 -17.94 -5.44 0.58
N ARG A 562 -18.62 -4.59 -0.19
CA ARG A 562 -20.09 -4.43 -0.19
C ARG A 562 -20.68 -4.89 -1.50
N ALA A 563 -21.61 -5.83 -1.44
CA ALA A 563 -22.28 -6.37 -2.60
C ALA A 563 -23.77 -6.01 -2.60
N TRP A 564 -24.26 -5.55 -3.73
CA TRP A 564 -25.67 -5.26 -3.99
C TRP A 564 -26.09 -5.87 -5.33
N TYR A 565 -27.29 -6.42 -5.39
CA TYR A 565 -27.83 -7.05 -6.60
C TYR A 565 -29.29 -6.69 -6.81
N THR A 566 -29.69 -6.52 -8.10
CA THR A 566 -31.07 -6.44 -8.55
C THR A 566 -31.30 -7.32 -9.78
N GLY A 567 -32.39 -8.10 -9.79
CA GLY A 567 -32.79 -8.94 -10.94
C GLY A 567 -33.53 -8.19 -12.03
N GLY A 568 -33.89 -6.91 -11.84
CA GLY A 568 -34.49 -6.07 -12.89
C GLY A 568 -33.44 -5.54 -13.88
N GLY A 569 -33.88 -5.07 -15.05
CA GLY A 569 -33.01 -4.46 -16.06
C GLY A 569 -32.89 -5.21 -17.37
N HIS A 570 -33.81 -6.12 -17.67
CA HIS A 570 -33.86 -6.83 -18.95
C HIS A 570 -34.23 -5.91 -20.11
N THR A 571 -35.15 -4.95 -19.90
CA THR A 571 -35.70 -4.11 -20.96
C THR A 571 -35.06 -2.72 -20.99
N ASP A 572 -35.06 -2.08 -22.16
CA ASP A 572 -34.60 -0.69 -22.31
C ASP A 572 -35.42 0.27 -21.46
N GLU A 573 -36.73 0.02 -21.34
CA GLU A 573 -37.68 0.83 -20.60
C GLU A 573 -37.32 0.87 -19.09
N SER A 574 -36.75 -0.21 -18.56
CA SER A 574 -36.27 -0.26 -17.18
C SER A 574 -35.29 0.86 -16.88
N PHE A 575 -34.38 1.17 -17.82
CA PHE A 575 -33.38 2.21 -17.68
C PHE A 575 -33.88 3.64 -17.95
N SER A 576 -35.18 3.81 -18.19
CA SER A 576 -35.87 5.10 -18.26
C SER A 576 -36.92 5.28 -17.17
N GLU A 577 -37.20 4.23 -16.36
CA GLU A 577 -38.16 4.26 -15.26
C GLU A 577 -37.56 5.02 -14.04
N PRO A 578 -38.15 6.15 -13.57
CA PRO A 578 -37.55 6.93 -12.50
C PRO A 578 -37.33 6.13 -11.19
N ALA A 579 -38.27 5.26 -10.82
CA ALA A 579 -38.15 4.46 -9.61
C ALA A 579 -37.01 3.44 -9.72
N PHE A 580 -36.80 2.84 -10.90
CA PHE A 580 -35.68 1.93 -11.13
C PHE A 580 -34.32 2.65 -11.14
N LEU A 581 -34.27 3.85 -11.72
CA LEU A 581 -33.06 4.69 -11.67
C LEU A 581 -32.67 5.08 -10.24
N GLU A 582 -33.65 5.44 -9.39
CA GLU A 582 -33.39 5.68 -7.97
C GLU A 582 -32.94 4.42 -7.22
N HIS A 583 -33.52 3.26 -7.56
CA HIS A 583 -33.10 1.96 -7.04
C HIS A 583 -31.64 1.65 -7.38
N LEU A 584 -31.23 1.85 -8.63
CA LEU A 584 -29.84 1.67 -9.08
C LEU A 584 -28.90 2.66 -8.38
N LEU A 585 -29.26 3.94 -8.32
CA LEU A 585 -28.44 4.95 -7.65
C LEU A 585 -28.21 4.62 -6.17
N GLY A 586 -29.24 4.18 -5.47
CA GLY A 586 -29.13 3.77 -4.06
C GLY A 586 -28.25 2.53 -3.89
N GLY A 587 -28.31 1.56 -4.82
CA GLY A 587 -27.44 0.39 -4.85
C GLY A 587 -25.96 0.73 -5.09
N ILE A 588 -25.72 1.63 -6.05
CA ILE A 588 -24.36 2.13 -6.35
C ILE A 588 -23.79 2.88 -5.15
N ARG A 589 -24.55 3.78 -4.53
CA ARG A 589 -24.13 4.52 -3.33
C ARG A 589 -23.76 3.59 -2.17
N TYR A 590 -24.58 2.57 -1.92
CA TYR A 590 -24.27 1.56 -0.91
C TYR A 590 -22.95 0.84 -1.22
N ALA A 591 -22.81 0.32 -2.44
CA ALA A 591 -21.61 -0.40 -2.86
C ALA A 591 -20.37 0.52 -2.79
N ALA A 592 -20.48 1.77 -3.24
CA ALA A 592 -19.39 2.76 -3.17
C ALA A 592 -19.05 3.23 -1.74
N GLY A 593 -19.82 2.83 -0.72
CA GLY A 593 -19.58 3.24 0.67
C GLY A 593 -20.08 4.64 1.02
N ALA A 594 -20.84 5.28 0.15
CA ALA A 594 -21.49 6.55 0.46
C ALA A 594 -22.65 6.32 1.47
N ARG A 595 -22.67 7.07 2.57
CA ARG A 595 -23.72 7.03 3.61
C ARG A 595 -24.94 7.86 3.27
#